data_456dfb5cc90872a7c1fdb66be1c27e1e
#
_entry.id   456dfb5cc90872a7c1fdb66be1c27e1e
#
_cell.length_a   1.000
_cell.length_b   1.000
_cell.length_c   1.000
_cell.angle_alpha   90.00
_cell.angle_beta   90.00
_cell.angle_gamma   90.00
#
_symmetry.space_group_name_H-M   'P 1'
#
loop_
_entity.id
_entity.type
_entity.pdbx_description
1 polymer ?
#
loop_
_entity_poly.entity_id
_entity_poly.type
_entity_poly.pdbx_seq_one_letter_code
_entity_poly.pdbx_strand_id
1 'polypeptide(L)'
;MGLYEDRIKALTFDYPETIPVGIGILPAAWIKHREALQAVVDAHPSIFGTQTRDKRDYDAVSGTYVAGSHVDAWGCVWENVAHGMESIVKQHPVPTREDVHRLKPPQEDDGLPHGFMYLRLADLRGFEQVMMDFAEEPPELQMLIDVVLEHNLRQVAKRLETLGERDRIVYFGDDLGMQASLPMSPRKWRKYLKPCFVTIYKPVVDSGRYVYMHTDGHIVEIIPDLVDCGVSVVNPQVRANGLEALAKVCQGKVCVDLDLDRQMFPFGTPAEIDAHVREAVETLGSPEGGLWLKAEIGPDVPLENVEAICQALEKYSRYFC
;
A
#
# COMPACT_ATOMS: atom_id res chain seq x y z
N MET A 1 -20.53 7.04 -15.93
CA MET A 1 -20.24 7.04 -14.49
C MET A 1 -18.80 6.58 -14.33
N GLY A 2 -18.01 7.16 -13.48
CA GLY A 2 -16.57 6.97 -13.57
C GLY A 2 -16.07 5.85 -12.67
N LEU A 3 -14.88 5.33 -12.96
CA LEU A 3 -14.10 4.39 -12.15
C LEU A 3 -14.09 4.71 -10.64
N TYR A 4 -14.17 5.99 -10.28
CA TYR A 4 -14.22 6.43 -8.89
C TYR A 4 -15.55 6.09 -8.20
N GLU A 5 -16.68 6.22 -8.91
CA GLU A 5 -17.99 5.87 -8.34
C GLU A 5 -18.10 4.36 -8.11
N ASP A 6 -17.59 3.54 -9.04
CA ASP A 6 -17.53 2.08 -8.84
C ASP A 6 -16.66 1.71 -7.65
N ARG A 7 -15.55 2.43 -7.39
CA ARG A 7 -14.76 2.24 -6.16
C ARG A 7 -15.57 2.50 -4.91
N ILE A 8 -16.35 3.57 -4.88
CA ILE A 8 -17.21 3.88 -3.72
C ILE A 8 -18.27 2.80 -3.55
N LYS A 9 -18.98 2.42 -4.63
CA LYS A 9 -19.99 1.37 -4.57
C LYS A 9 -19.40 0.03 -4.11
N ALA A 10 -18.24 -0.36 -4.65
CA ALA A 10 -17.58 -1.61 -4.26
C ALA A 10 -17.19 -1.63 -2.79
N LEU A 11 -16.62 -0.54 -2.25
CA LEU A 11 -16.22 -0.48 -0.83
C LEU A 11 -17.41 -0.38 0.14
N THR A 12 -18.58 0.09 -0.35
CA THR A 12 -19.82 0.16 0.43
C THR A 12 -20.76 -1.01 0.18
N PHE A 13 -20.37 -1.99 -0.63
CA PHE A 13 -21.18 -3.14 -1.02
C PHE A 13 -22.53 -2.73 -1.65
N ASP A 14 -22.48 -1.73 -2.55
CA ASP A 14 -23.66 -1.10 -3.19
C ASP A 14 -23.67 -1.36 -4.70
N TYR A 15 -23.48 -2.61 -5.10
CA TYR A 15 -23.61 -3.11 -6.48
C TYR A 15 -22.88 -2.23 -7.51
N PRO A 16 -21.53 -2.24 -7.55
CA PRO A 16 -20.77 -1.54 -8.57
C PRO A 16 -21.07 -2.08 -9.97
N GLU A 17 -20.97 -1.23 -10.98
CA GLU A 17 -21.15 -1.66 -12.38
C GLU A 17 -19.99 -2.52 -12.85
N THR A 18 -18.79 -2.31 -12.29
CA THR A 18 -17.59 -3.11 -12.58
C THR A 18 -16.79 -3.35 -11.30
N ILE A 19 -15.98 -4.43 -11.29
CA ILE A 19 -14.92 -4.57 -10.30
C ILE A 19 -13.86 -3.51 -10.60
N PRO A 20 -13.56 -2.58 -9.69
CA PRO A 20 -12.51 -1.59 -9.90
C PRO A 20 -11.14 -2.25 -10.08
N VAL A 21 -10.41 -1.82 -11.10
CA VAL A 21 -9.06 -2.31 -11.40
C VAL A 21 -8.06 -1.17 -11.41
N GLY A 22 -6.78 -1.50 -11.17
CA GLY A 22 -5.70 -0.54 -11.24
C GLY A 22 -4.35 -1.19 -11.48
N ILE A 23 -3.44 -0.48 -12.15
CA ILE A 23 -2.07 -0.91 -12.37
C ILE A 23 -1.12 0.20 -11.93
N GLY A 24 -0.23 -0.12 -10.98
CA GLY A 24 0.94 0.67 -10.65
C GLY A 24 2.11 0.26 -11.55
N ILE A 25 2.85 1.22 -12.07
CA ILE A 25 4.04 0.96 -12.89
C ILE A 25 5.23 1.64 -12.22
N LEU A 26 6.20 0.84 -11.78
CA LEU A 26 7.40 1.36 -11.13
C LEU A 26 8.24 2.20 -12.10
N PRO A 27 8.92 3.26 -11.61
CA PRO A 27 9.78 4.08 -12.45
C PRO A 27 10.82 3.29 -13.25
N ALA A 28 11.42 2.26 -12.65
CA ALA A 28 12.39 1.40 -13.33
C ALA A 28 11.78 0.65 -14.54
N ALA A 29 10.49 0.31 -14.52
CA ALA A 29 9.81 -0.30 -15.68
C ALA A 29 9.65 0.74 -16.81
N TRP A 30 9.33 1.98 -16.48
CA TRP A 30 9.28 3.08 -17.45
C TRP A 30 10.64 3.37 -18.08
N ILE A 31 11.71 3.43 -17.27
CA ILE A 31 13.09 3.61 -17.75
C ILE A 31 13.48 2.50 -18.72
N LYS A 32 13.13 1.25 -18.40
CA LYS A 32 13.51 0.10 -19.21
C LYS A 32 12.74 -0.01 -20.52
N HIS A 33 11.42 0.13 -20.48
CA HIS A 33 10.54 -0.21 -21.60
C HIS A 33 10.07 1.00 -22.43
N ARG A 34 10.15 2.22 -21.88
CA ARG A 34 9.94 3.49 -22.55
C ARG A 34 8.67 3.54 -23.42
N GLU A 35 8.81 3.89 -24.69
CA GLU A 35 7.71 4.03 -25.65
C GLU A 35 6.93 2.73 -25.89
N ALA A 36 7.59 1.59 -25.74
CA ALA A 36 6.93 0.29 -25.90
C ALA A 36 5.92 0.03 -24.78
N LEU A 37 6.27 0.38 -23.52
CA LEU A 37 5.34 0.32 -22.40
C LEU A 37 4.23 1.38 -22.53
N GLN A 38 4.60 2.58 -23.02
CA GLN A 38 3.62 3.64 -23.29
C GLN A 38 2.55 3.17 -24.28
N ALA A 39 2.94 2.45 -25.35
CA ALA A 39 2.00 1.91 -26.33
C ALA A 39 1.00 0.93 -25.69
N VAL A 40 1.44 0.06 -24.77
CA VAL A 40 0.55 -0.82 -24.00
C VAL A 40 -0.41 0.01 -23.13
N VAL A 41 0.09 0.98 -22.39
CA VAL A 41 -0.75 1.85 -21.55
C VAL A 41 -1.81 2.61 -22.37
N ASP A 42 -1.46 3.10 -23.54
CA ASP A 42 -2.37 3.83 -24.43
C ASP A 42 -3.44 2.92 -25.08
N ALA A 43 -3.15 1.60 -25.21
CA ALA A 43 -4.09 0.61 -25.72
C ALA A 43 -5.19 0.24 -24.68
N HIS A 44 -4.98 0.52 -23.37
CA HIS A 44 -5.88 0.15 -22.28
C HIS A 44 -6.48 1.36 -21.53
N PRO A 45 -7.26 2.25 -22.18
CA PRO A 45 -7.79 3.45 -21.55
C PRO A 45 -8.83 3.18 -20.45
N SER A 46 -9.41 2.00 -20.40
CA SER A 46 -10.31 1.58 -19.32
C SER A 46 -9.61 1.43 -17.97
N ILE A 47 -8.29 1.13 -17.97
CA ILE A 47 -7.46 1.00 -16.77
C ILE A 47 -6.75 2.33 -16.46
N PHE A 48 -6.11 2.92 -17.47
CA PHE A 48 -5.21 4.07 -17.28
C PHE A 48 -5.86 5.42 -17.56
N GLY A 49 -7.10 5.42 -18.04
CA GLY A 49 -7.79 6.62 -18.50
C GLY A 49 -7.27 7.11 -19.87
N THR A 50 -8.05 7.99 -20.51
CA THR A 50 -7.61 8.66 -21.74
C THR A 50 -6.66 9.79 -21.33
N GLN A 51 -5.40 9.66 -21.65
CA GLN A 51 -4.41 10.67 -21.33
C GLN A 51 -4.07 11.50 -22.56
N THR A 52 -4.42 12.79 -22.51
CA THR A 52 -3.80 13.80 -23.37
C THR A 52 -2.41 14.07 -22.78
N ARG A 53 -1.35 13.53 -23.38
CA ARG A 53 -0.01 13.65 -22.79
C ARG A 53 0.89 14.52 -23.65
N ASP A 54 1.53 15.45 -22.96
CA ASP A 54 2.87 15.85 -23.33
C ASP A 54 3.81 14.63 -23.28
N LYS A 55 4.88 14.67 -24.06
CA LYS A 55 5.84 13.57 -24.13
C LYS A 55 6.37 13.25 -22.71
N ARG A 56 6.19 12.01 -22.26
CA ARG A 56 6.70 11.54 -20.95
C ARG A 56 8.24 11.59 -20.96
N ASP A 57 8.81 12.12 -19.90
CA ASP A 57 10.22 11.89 -19.58
C ASP A 57 10.33 10.55 -18.81
N TYR A 58 10.84 9.54 -19.49
CA TYR A 58 10.96 8.19 -18.93
C TYR A 58 12.08 8.06 -17.91
N ASP A 59 13.03 8.99 -17.89
CA ASP A 59 14.17 8.99 -16.99
C ASP A 59 13.91 9.84 -15.73
N ALA A 60 12.81 10.59 -15.71
CA ALA A 60 12.43 11.40 -14.57
C ALA A 60 11.93 10.53 -13.42
N VAL A 61 12.67 10.52 -12.33
CA VAL A 61 12.30 9.91 -11.04
C VAL A 61 12.49 10.92 -9.92
N SER A 62 11.80 10.72 -8.81
CA SER A 62 11.87 11.63 -7.67
C SER A 62 11.83 10.86 -6.34
N GLY A 63 12.13 11.58 -5.26
CA GLY A 63 12.05 11.02 -3.92
C GLY A 63 13.00 9.85 -3.71
N THR A 64 12.51 8.79 -3.11
CA THR A 64 13.27 7.59 -2.77
C THR A 64 13.75 6.77 -3.96
N TYR A 65 13.23 7.05 -5.18
CA TYR A 65 13.64 6.35 -6.41
C TYR A 65 14.90 6.92 -7.07
N VAL A 66 15.43 8.04 -6.59
CA VAL A 66 16.67 8.63 -7.13
C VAL A 66 17.88 7.89 -6.58
N ALA A 67 18.76 7.39 -7.47
CA ALA A 67 20.01 6.74 -7.06
C ALA A 67 20.92 7.69 -6.26
N GLY A 68 21.59 7.16 -5.25
CA GLY A 68 22.47 7.91 -4.37
C GLY A 68 22.02 7.89 -2.92
N SER A 69 22.61 8.76 -2.11
CA SER A 69 22.29 8.90 -0.69
C SER A 69 21.59 10.21 -0.41
N HIS A 70 20.58 10.17 0.47
CA HIS A 70 19.90 11.36 0.97
C HIS A 70 19.53 11.20 2.44
N VAL A 71 19.24 12.30 3.10
CA VAL A 71 18.79 12.33 4.51
C VAL A 71 17.36 12.85 4.52
N ASP A 72 16.45 12.11 5.15
CA ASP A 72 15.07 12.57 5.33
C ASP A 72 14.92 13.55 6.49
N ALA A 73 13.73 14.12 6.63
CA ALA A 73 13.43 15.09 7.68
C ALA A 73 13.51 14.52 9.10
N TRP A 74 13.46 13.20 9.26
CA TRP A 74 13.66 12.51 10.52
C TRP A 74 15.15 12.27 10.86
N GLY A 75 16.05 12.49 9.89
CA GLY A 75 17.47 12.22 10.02
C GLY A 75 17.90 10.81 9.63
N CYS A 76 17.02 10.01 9.02
CA CYS A 76 17.38 8.71 8.45
C CYS A 76 18.24 8.91 7.20
N VAL A 77 19.34 8.19 7.07
CA VAL A 77 20.16 8.18 5.86
C VAL A 77 19.70 7.05 4.96
N TRP A 78 19.20 7.41 3.80
CA TRP A 78 18.72 6.51 2.77
C TRP A 78 19.76 6.30 1.70
N GLU A 79 19.88 5.08 1.21
CA GLU A 79 20.72 4.74 0.06
C GLU A 79 19.91 4.02 -1.00
N ASN A 80 20.08 4.46 -2.23
CA ASN A 80 19.51 3.85 -3.42
C ASN A 80 20.63 3.43 -4.38
N VAL A 81 20.72 2.14 -4.63
CA VAL A 81 21.75 1.55 -5.51
C VAL A 81 21.32 1.47 -6.97
N ALA A 82 20.03 1.64 -7.27
CA ALA A 82 19.48 1.47 -8.61
C ALA A 82 18.41 2.54 -8.91
N HIS A 83 18.72 3.43 -9.86
CA HIS A 83 17.80 4.49 -10.29
C HIS A 83 16.44 3.92 -10.73
N GLY A 84 15.35 4.45 -10.20
CA GLY A 84 13.99 3.95 -10.44
C GLY A 84 13.52 2.82 -9.52
N MET A 85 14.40 2.33 -8.63
CA MET A 85 14.06 1.39 -7.56
C MET A 85 14.01 2.12 -6.22
N GLU A 86 13.39 1.52 -5.21
CA GLU A 86 13.27 2.12 -3.88
C GLU A 86 14.58 2.15 -3.12
N SER A 87 14.72 3.17 -2.27
CA SER A 87 15.83 3.32 -1.31
C SER A 87 15.61 2.47 -0.07
N ILE A 88 16.72 2.20 0.64
CA ILE A 88 16.69 1.56 1.96
C ILE A 88 17.40 2.43 2.99
N VAL A 89 16.93 2.41 4.24
CA VAL A 89 17.60 3.13 5.34
C VAL A 89 18.87 2.39 5.73
N LYS A 90 19.98 3.11 5.78
CA LYS A 90 21.32 2.61 6.16
C LYS A 90 21.81 3.13 7.51
N GLN A 91 21.38 4.35 7.88
CA GLN A 91 21.71 4.88 9.18
C GLN A 91 20.45 5.41 9.86
N HIS A 92 20.31 5.04 11.12
CA HIS A 92 19.13 5.30 11.93
C HIS A 92 19.45 6.40 12.95
N PRO A 93 18.59 7.43 13.12
CA PRO A 93 18.83 8.52 14.06
C PRO A 93 18.73 8.09 15.55
N VAL A 94 18.15 6.91 15.81
CA VAL A 94 17.96 6.36 17.17
C VAL A 94 18.71 5.03 17.31
N PRO A 95 20.06 5.00 17.23
CA PRO A 95 20.83 3.76 17.29
C PRO A 95 20.77 3.09 18.68
N THR A 96 20.56 3.86 19.75
CA THR A 96 20.40 3.35 21.10
C THR A 96 19.04 3.77 21.70
N ARG A 97 18.56 3.08 22.74
CA ARG A 97 17.32 3.45 23.45
C ARG A 97 17.37 4.86 23.99
N GLU A 98 18.52 5.26 24.52
CA GLU A 98 18.72 6.58 25.13
C GLU A 98 18.56 7.72 24.09
N ASP A 99 18.82 7.45 22.80
CA ASP A 99 18.68 8.45 21.74
C ASP A 99 17.21 8.86 21.52
N VAL A 100 16.24 8.03 21.91
CA VAL A 100 14.81 8.38 21.86
C VAL A 100 14.50 9.67 22.60
N HIS A 101 15.17 9.93 23.74
CA HIS A 101 14.97 11.15 24.53
C HIS A 101 15.35 12.46 23.80
N ARG A 102 16.14 12.34 22.73
CA ARG A 102 16.59 13.48 21.90
C ARG A 102 15.84 13.58 20.57
N LEU A 103 15.10 12.54 20.20
CA LEU A 103 14.34 12.52 18.96
C LEU A 103 13.25 13.58 18.99
N LYS A 104 13.18 14.36 17.91
CA LYS A 104 12.11 15.33 17.69
C LYS A 104 11.46 15.06 16.35
N PRO A 105 10.11 15.03 16.28
CA PRO A 105 9.44 14.88 15.02
C PRO A 105 9.69 16.08 14.11
N PRO A 106 9.76 15.89 12.78
CA PRO A 106 9.86 16.98 11.83
C PRO A 106 8.71 17.98 11.98
N GLN A 107 8.99 19.24 11.74
CA GLN A 107 7.95 20.28 11.69
C GLN A 107 7.31 20.40 10.30
N GLU A 108 8.00 19.90 9.30
CA GLU A 108 7.58 19.90 7.90
C GLU A 108 6.46 18.89 7.65
N ASP A 109 5.69 19.14 6.58
CA ASP A 109 4.66 18.22 6.14
C ASP A 109 5.29 17.15 5.25
N ASP A 110 5.08 15.89 5.58
CA ASP A 110 5.54 14.75 4.79
C ASP A 110 4.39 14.07 4.01
N GLY A 111 3.16 14.50 4.23
CA GLY A 111 1.98 14.01 3.52
C GLY A 111 1.57 12.59 3.88
N LEU A 112 2.03 12.04 4.98
CA LEU A 112 1.84 10.64 5.39
C LEU A 112 2.39 9.67 4.33
N PRO A 113 3.71 9.61 4.14
CA PRO A 113 4.32 8.69 3.19
C PRO A 113 4.06 7.24 3.56
N HIS A 114 4.27 6.33 2.61
CA HIS A 114 4.30 4.90 2.91
C HIS A 114 5.29 4.61 4.06
N GLY A 115 4.91 3.73 4.98
CA GLY A 115 5.70 3.47 6.18
C GLY A 115 5.54 4.54 7.27
N PHE A 116 4.35 5.11 7.39
CA PHE A 116 4.11 6.24 8.30
C PHE A 116 4.16 5.89 9.79
N MET A 117 3.87 4.66 10.20
CA MET A 117 3.82 4.27 11.62
C MET A 117 4.81 3.15 11.97
N TYR A 118 4.54 1.89 11.58
CA TYR A 118 5.37 0.75 11.97
C TYR A 118 6.75 0.76 11.28
N LEU A 119 6.77 0.93 9.96
CA LEU A 119 8.04 1.03 9.24
C LEU A 119 8.84 2.25 9.71
N ARG A 120 8.19 3.36 10.07
CA ARG A 120 8.87 4.53 10.63
C ARG A 120 9.62 4.21 11.93
N LEU A 121 9.07 3.33 12.79
CA LEU A 121 9.80 2.88 13.97
C LEU A 121 11.08 2.11 13.58
N ALA A 122 10.98 1.26 12.54
CA ALA A 122 12.13 0.52 12.03
C ALA A 122 13.15 1.44 11.33
N ASP A 123 12.69 2.44 10.59
CA ASP A 123 13.56 3.44 9.96
C ASP A 123 14.34 4.26 10.98
N LEU A 124 13.69 4.62 12.07
CA LEU A 124 14.30 5.42 13.14
C LEU A 124 15.28 4.62 14.01
N ARG A 125 14.93 3.37 14.34
CA ARG A 125 15.60 2.56 15.35
C ARG A 125 16.48 1.45 14.77
N GLY A 126 16.22 1.04 13.53
CA GLY A 126 16.73 -0.20 12.93
C GLY A 126 15.79 -1.38 13.20
N PHE A 127 15.54 -2.21 12.17
CA PHE A 127 14.58 -3.32 12.24
C PHE A 127 14.89 -4.29 13.39
N GLU A 128 16.14 -4.76 13.49
CA GLU A 128 16.55 -5.68 14.56
C GLU A 128 16.31 -5.07 15.94
N GLN A 129 16.70 -3.83 16.12
CA GLN A 129 16.64 -3.13 17.41
C GLN A 129 15.19 -2.87 17.83
N VAL A 130 14.30 -2.50 16.89
CA VAL A 130 12.89 -2.30 17.21
C VAL A 130 12.19 -3.63 17.52
N MET A 131 12.60 -4.73 16.88
CA MET A 131 12.08 -6.07 17.22
C MET A 131 12.51 -6.50 18.62
N MET A 132 13.76 -6.24 19.01
CA MET A 132 14.23 -6.44 20.38
C MET A 132 13.43 -5.59 21.38
N ASP A 133 13.17 -4.32 21.05
CA ASP A 133 12.38 -3.43 21.88
C ASP A 133 10.93 -3.94 22.05
N PHE A 134 10.30 -4.42 20.97
CA PHE A 134 8.98 -5.08 21.10
C PHE A 134 9.03 -6.36 21.94
N ALA A 135 10.14 -7.10 21.95
CA ALA A 135 10.29 -8.30 22.77
C ALA A 135 10.45 -7.96 24.25
N GLU A 136 11.33 -7.02 24.56
CA GLU A 136 11.75 -6.63 25.93
C GLU A 136 10.83 -5.61 26.59
N GLU A 137 10.09 -4.84 25.79
CA GLU A 137 9.13 -3.81 26.22
C GLU A 137 9.73 -2.72 27.13
N PRO A 138 10.89 -2.11 26.75
CA PRO A 138 11.43 -1.00 27.51
C PRO A 138 10.55 0.25 27.39
N PRO A 139 10.60 1.17 28.37
CA PRO A 139 9.80 2.40 28.33
C PRO A 139 10.09 3.27 27.09
N GLU A 140 11.29 3.23 26.54
CA GLU A 140 11.71 3.98 25.36
C GLU A 140 10.95 3.52 24.10
N LEU A 141 10.47 2.26 24.05
CA LEU A 141 9.61 1.81 22.95
C LEU A 141 8.32 2.63 22.88
N GLN A 142 7.64 2.81 24.02
CA GLN A 142 6.41 3.61 24.04
C GLN A 142 6.71 5.08 23.71
N MET A 143 7.81 5.63 24.21
CA MET A 143 8.23 7.01 23.87
C MET A 143 8.46 7.18 22.37
N LEU A 144 9.12 6.23 21.71
CA LEU A 144 9.34 6.25 20.26
C LEU A 144 8.01 6.22 19.50
N ILE A 145 7.10 5.31 19.91
CA ILE A 145 5.75 5.19 19.35
C ILE A 145 5.00 6.52 19.50
N ASP A 146 5.04 7.14 20.67
CA ASP A 146 4.32 8.39 20.96
C ASP A 146 4.81 9.55 20.09
N VAL A 147 6.13 9.66 19.88
CA VAL A 147 6.73 10.70 19.02
C VAL A 147 6.27 10.54 17.56
N VAL A 148 6.27 9.32 17.03
CA VAL A 148 5.80 9.04 15.67
C VAL A 148 4.29 9.26 15.54
N LEU A 149 3.52 8.82 16.53
CA LEU A 149 2.07 9.01 16.57
C LEU A 149 1.69 10.50 16.58
N GLU A 150 2.36 11.30 17.41
CA GLU A 150 2.11 12.76 17.47
C GLU A 150 2.34 13.42 16.11
N HIS A 151 3.43 13.07 15.42
CA HIS A 151 3.71 13.56 14.08
C HIS A 151 2.57 13.18 13.12
N ASN A 152 2.21 11.89 13.07
CA ASN A 152 1.15 11.40 12.18
C ASN A 152 -0.19 12.08 12.41
N LEU A 153 -0.56 12.36 13.65
CA LEU A 153 -1.80 13.06 13.97
C LEU A 153 -1.81 14.49 13.41
N ARG A 154 -0.68 15.19 13.46
CA ARG A 154 -0.55 16.52 12.82
C ARG A 154 -0.69 16.42 11.30
N GLN A 155 -0.07 15.41 10.68
CA GLN A 155 -0.15 15.19 9.23
C GLN A 155 -1.59 14.86 8.80
N VAL A 156 -2.30 14.02 9.54
CA VAL A 156 -3.72 13.70 9.27
C VAL A 156 -4.59 14.96 9.36
N ALA A 157 -4.41 15.76 10.42
CA ALA A 157 -5.18 17.00 10.56
C ALA A 157 -4.98 17.93 9.36
N LYS A 158 -3.74 18.19 8.97
CA LYS A 158 -3.41 19.00 7.79
C LYS A 158 -3.95 18.39 6.49
N ARG A 159 -3.83 17.07 6.32
CA ARG A 159 -4.37 16.37 5.15
C ARG A 159 -5.88 16.61 5.03
N LEU A 160 -6.62 16.46 6.13
CA LEU A 160 -8.09 16.65 6.14
C LEU A 160 -8.50 18.08 5.79
N GLU A 161 -7.71 19.10 6.15
CA GLU A 161 -7.94 20.49 5.77
C GLU A 161 -7.84 20.73 4.25
N THR A 162 -7.05 19.94 3.55
CA THR A 162 -6.81 20.08 2.09
C THR A 162 -7.77 19.27 1.23
N LEU A 163 -8.52 18.31 1.80
CA LEU A 163 -9.40 17.44 1.05
C LEU A 163 -10.74 18.11 0.74
N GLY A 164 -11.14 18.02 -0.54
CA GLY A 164 -12.48 18.45 -0.99
C GLY A 164 -13.55 17.38 -0.75
N GLU A 165 -14.80 17.71 -1.09
CA GLU A 165 -15.95 16.80 -0.97
C GLU A 165 -15.84 15.54 -1.83
N ARG A 166 -15.07 15.61 -2.93
CA ARG A 166 -14.84 14.47 -3.83
C ARG A 166 -13.77 13.51 -3.33
N ASP A 167 -12.93 13.95 -2.40
CA ASP A 167 -11.84 13.13 -1.85
C ASP A 167 -12.37 12.26 -0.71
N ARG A 168 -13.18 11.25 -1.07
CA ARG A 168 -13.86 10.39 -0.10
C ARG A 168 -13.00 9.29 0.49
N ILE A 169 -11.85 8.99 -0.12
CA ILE A 169 -10.94 7.93 0.33
C ILE A 169 -9.60 8.56 0.72
N VAL A 170 -9.14 8.27 1.93
CA VAL A 170 -7.81 8.66 2.42
C VAL A 170 -6.91 7.44 2.41
N TYR A 171 -5.79 7.55 1.69
CA TYR A 171 -4.86 6.46 1.46
C TYR A 171 -3.74 6.47 2.50
N PHE A 172 -3.49 5.30 3.07
CA PHE A 172 -2.39 5.01 3.97
C PHE A 172 -1.66 3.76 3.49
N GLY A 173 -0.39 3.63 3.85
CA GLY A 173 0.42 2.44 3.57
C GLY A 173 1.48 2.23 4.64
N ASP A 174 1.56 1.01 5.17
CA ASP A 174 2.57 0.63 6.17
C ASP A 174 2.71 -0.89 6.16
N ASP A 175 3.90 -1.44 5.90
CA ASP A 175 4.10 -2.88 5.71
C ASP A 175 4.16 -3.61 7.05
N LEU A 176 3.02 -4.16 7.43
CA LEU A 176 2.81 -4.78 8.73
C LEU A 176 3.17 -6.26 8.80
N GLY A 177 3.42 -6.88 7.63
CA GLY A 177 3.69 -8.31 7.50
C GLY A 177 5.11 -8.64 7.06
N MET A 178 5.53 -9.87 7.30
CA MET A 178 6.70 -10.52 6.70
C MET A 178 6.22 -11.51 5.64
N GLN A 179 7.12 -12.27 5.00
CA GLN A 179 6.77 -13.19 3.92
C GLN A 179 5.72 -14.26 4.32
N ALA A 180 5.77 -14.78 5.54
CA ALA A 180 4.94 -15.89 5.99
C ALA A 180 4.33 -15.71 7.40
N SER A 181 4.55 -14.57 8.03
CA SER A 181 4.05 -14.27 9.39
C SER A 181 4.06 -12.77 9.66
N LEU A 182 3.45 -12.36 10.76
CA LEU A 182 3.70 -11.03 11.32
C LEU A 182 5.13 -10.94 11.88
N PRO A 183 5.74 -9.74 11.92
CA PRO A 183 7.05 -9.52 12.55
C PRO A 183 7.01 -9.70 14.07
N MET A 184 5.84 -9.58 14.65
CA MET A 184 5.58 -9.79 16.09
C MET A 184 4.27 -10.54 16.31
N SER A 185 4.04 -11.06 17.51
CA SER A 185 2.76 -11.72 17.82
C SER A 185 1.57 -10.76 17.68
N PRO A 186 0.38 -11.23 17.25
CA PRO A 186 -0.84 -10.41 17.21
C PRO A 186 -1.14 -9.72 18.56
N ARG A 187 -0.79 -10.34 19.69
CA ARG A 187 -0.93 -9.73 21.02
C ARG A 187 -0.08 -8.48 21.17
N LYS A 188 1.19 -8.51 20.71
CA LYS A 188 2.11 -7.35 20.75
C LYS A 188 1.61 -6.25 19.82
N TRP A 189 1.20 -6.62 18.61
CA TRP A 189 0.62 -5.69 17.65
C TRP A 189 -0.61 -4.96 18.24
N ARG A 190 -1.55 -5.72 18.85
CA ARG A 190 -2.74 -5.16 19.52
C ARG A 190 -2.40 -4.26 20.71
N LYS A 191 -1.31 -4.57 21.43
CA LYS A 191 -0.86 -3.76 22.57
C LYS A 191 -0.30 -2.41 22.15
N TYR A 192 0.56 -2.40 21.13
CA TYR A 192 1.38 -1.22 20.79
C TYR A 192 0.90 -0.48 19.54
N LEU A 193 0.52 -1.18 18.48
CA LEU A 193 0.23 -0.57 17.19
C LEU A 193 -1.26 -0.34 16.96
N LYS A 194 -2.16 -1.26 17.33
CA LYS A 194 -3.60 -1.07 17.17
C LYS A 194 -4.10 0.26 17.76
N PRO A 195 -3.69 0.70 18.96
CA PRO A 195 -4.12 2.00 19.51
C PRO A 195 -3.70 3.18 18.64
N CYS A 196 -2.52 3.09 18.00
CA CYS A 196 -2.03 4.13 17.09
C CYS A 196 -2.93 4.24 15.86
N PHE A 197 -3.23 3.11 15.20
CA PHE A 197 -4.09 3.07 14.02
C PHE A 197 -5.52 3.54 14.33
N VAL A 198 -6.09 3.14 15.47
CA VAL A 198 -7.39 3.67 15.95
C VAL A 198 -7.36 5.21 16.03
N THR A 199 -6.32 5.75 16.64
CA THR A 199 -6.20 7.19 16.88
C THR A 199 -5.96 7.96 15.58
N ILE A 200 -5.15 7.41 14.64
CA ILE A 200 -4.84 8.00 13.34
C ILE A 200 -6.07 7.98 12.42
N TYR A 201 -6.83 6.88 12.38
CA TYR A 201 -7.95 6.73 11.46
C TYR A 201 -9.24 7.39 11.95
N LYS A 202 -9.41 7.54 13.26
CA LYS A 202 -10.62 8.13 13.83
C LYS A 202 -10.99 9.49 13.23
N PRO A 203 -10.10 10.49 13.08
CA PRO A 203 -10.45 11.76 12.46
C PRO A 203 -10.92 11.63 11.00
N VAL A 204 -10.37 10.66 10.25
CA VAL A 204 -10.77 10.38 8.87
C VAL A 204 -12.19 9.85 8.84
N VAL A 205 -12.48 8.84 9.66
CA VAL A 205 -13.81 8.23 9.77
C VAL A 205 -14.84 9.26 10.27
N ASP A 206 -14.50 10.05 11.29
CA ASP A 206 -15.37 11.11 11.85
C ASP A 206 -15.70 12.19 10.80
N SER A 207 -14.82 12.41 9.81
CA SER A 207 -15.05 13.32 8.69
C SER A 207 -15.97 12.75 7.60
N GLY A 208 -16.48 11.51 7.76
CA GLY A 208 -17.30 10.82 6.79
C GLY A 208 -16.52 10.24 5.60
N ARG A 209 -15.21 10.10 5.72
CA ARG A 209 -14.33 9.52 4.68
C ARG A 209 -13.97 8.08 5.00
N TYR A 210 -13.50 7.38 3.97
CA TYR A 210 -13.09 5.99 4.03
C TYR A 210 -11.57 5.88 4.16
N VAL A 211 -11.10 4.90 4.92
CA VAL A 211 -9.68 4.60 5.10
C VAL A 211 -9.28 3.46 4.16
N TYR A 212 -8.33 3.74 3.28
CA TYR A 212 -7.63 2.72 2.50
C TYR A 212 -6.28 2.43 3.17
N MET A 213 -5.97 1.15 3.41
CA MET A 213 -4.73 0.72 4.02
C MET A 213 -4.01 -0.30 3.14
N HIS A 214 -2.89 0.12 2.55
CA HIS A 214 -1.93 -0.77 1.90
C HIS A 214 -0.98 -1.39 2.93
N THR A 215 -0.68 -2.67 2.76
CA THR A 215 0.31 -3.35 3.58
C THR A 215 0.86 -4.58 2.86
N ASP A 216 2.16 -4.63 2.73
CA ASP A 216 2.87 -5.81 2.24
C ASP A 216 2.98 -6.89 3.33
N GLY A 217 3.21 -8.12 2.88
CA GLY A 217 3.44 -9.28 3.74
C GLY A 217 2.18 -9.95 4.26
N HIS A 218 2.40 -10.92 5.13
CA HIS A 218 1.35 -11.75 5.75
C HIS A 218 0.69 -11.04 6.91
N ILE A 219 -0.63 -10.76 6.81
CA ILE A 219 -1.39 -9.93 7.76
C ILE A 219 -2.75 -10.52 8.14
N VAL A 220 -3.08 -11.73 7.69
CA VAL A 220 -4.42 -12.33 7.87
C VAL A 220 -4.92 -12.22 9.31
N GLU A 221 -4.05 -12.44 10.31
CA GLU A 221 -4.42 -12.45 11.72
C GLU A 221 -4.83 -11.08 12.27
N ILE A 222 -4.41 -9.99 11.62
CA ILE A 222 -4.70 -8.62 12.07
C ILE A 222 -5.67 -7.87 11.16
N ILE A 223 -6.11 -8.45 10.03
CA ILE A 223 -7.12 -7.81 9.18
C ILE A 223 -8.39 -7.44 9.97
N PRO A 224 -8.97 -8.33 10.81
CA PRO A 224 -10.12 -7.93 11.62
C PRO A 224 -9.83 -6.76 12.57
N ASP A 225 -8.61 -6.70 13.12
CA ASP A 225 -8.20 -5.57 13.97
C ASP A 225 -8.08 -4.26 13.17
N LEU A 226 -7.58 -4.32 11.92
CA LEU A 226 -7.53 -3.15 11.03
C LEU A 226 -8.94 -2.64 10.70
N VAL A 227 -9.90 -3.53 10.47
CA VAL A 227 -11.31 -3.18 10.29
C VAL A 227 -11.86 -2.48 11.54
N ASP A 228 -11.57 -3.02 12.73
CA ASP A 228 -11.96 -2.38 14.01
C ASP A 228 -11.33 -0.99 14.18
N CYS A 229 -10.15 -0.74 13.58
CA CYS A 229 -9.50 0.58 13.58
C CYS A 229 -10.19 1.58 12.61
N GLY A 230 -11.08 1.13 11.73
CA GLY A 230 -11.79 1.95 10.76
C GLY A 230 -11.36 1.79 9.31
N VAL A 231 -10.53 0.79 8.99
CA VAL A 231 -10.14 0.49 7.60
C VAL A 231 -11.36 0.02 6.81
N SER A 232 -11.62 0.68 5.68
CA SER A 232 -12.73 0.40 4.77
C SER A 232 -12.27 -0.39 3.54
N VAL A 233 -11.00 -0.23 3.15
CA VAL A 233 -10.35 -0.99 2.08
C VAL A 233 -8.99 -1.45 2.58
N VAL A 234 -8.75 -2.75 2.56
CA VAL A 234 -7.43 -3.32 2.82
C VAL A 234 -6.79 -3.75 1.49
N ASN A 235 -5.50 -3.45 1.31
CA ASN A 235 -4.77 -3.85 0.10
C ASN A 235 -3.65 -4.84 0.47
N PRO A 236 -3.96 -6.13 0.59
CA PRO A 236 -3.03 -7.18 0.94
C PRO A 236 -2.42 -7.83 -0.30
N GLN A 237 -1.21 -8.34 -0.18
CA GLN A 237 -0.58 -9.19 -1.19
C GLN A 237 -1.19 -10.60 -1.17
N VAL A 238 -1.67 -11.07 -2.33
CA VAL A 238 -2.26 -12.41 -2.45
C VAL A 238 -1.27 -13.51 -2.09
N ARG A 239 -0.01 -13.39 -2.54
CA ARG A 239 1.03 -14.41 -2.35
C ARG A 239 1.35 -14.67 -0.88
N ALA A 240 1.38 -13.61 -0.06
CA ALA A 240 1.69 -13.72 1.36
C ALA A 240 0.50 -14.21 2.20
N ASN A 241 -0.73 -13.99 1.72
CA ASN A 241 -1.94 -14.22 2.53
C ASN A 241 -2.81 -15.39 2.04
N GLY A 242 -2.81 -15.68 0.74
CA GLY A 242 -3.67 -16.71 0.12
C GLY A 242 -5.13 -16.29 -0.03
N LEU A 243 -5.74 -16.65 -1.17
CA LEU A 243 -7.11 -16.25 -1.52
C LEU A 243 -8.16 -16.76 -0.52
N GLU A 244 -8.09 -18.04 -0.15
CA GLU A 244 -9.05 -18.65 0.79
C GLU A 244 -9.01 -18.00 2.18
N ALA A 245 -7.80 -17.69 2.68
CA ALA A 245 -7.64 -17.06 3.98
C ALA A 245 -8.16 -15.62 3.95
N LEU A 246 -7.91 -14.87 2.88
CA LEU A 246 -8.47 -13.54 2.67
C LEU A 246 -9.99 -13.58 2.57
N ALA A 247 -10.57 -14.51 1.79
CA ALA A 247 -12.02 -14.66 1.69
C ALA A 247 -12.66 -14.87 3.07
N LYS A 248 -12.09 -15.74 3.89
CA LYS A 248 -12.62 -16.04 5.23
C LYS A 248 -12.67 -14.81 6.16
N VAL A 249 -11.68 -13.93 6.08
CA VAL A 249 -11.58 -12.78 7.00
C VAL A 249 -12.18 -11.50 6.44
N CYS A 250 -12.21 -11.32 5.10
CA CYS A 250 -12.60 -10.07 4.46
C CYS A 250 -14.03 -10.10 3.87
N GLN A 251 -14.45 -11.24 3.28
CA GLN A 251 -15.68 -11.29 2.47
C GLN A 251 -16.91 -10.82 3.25
N GLY A 252 -17.65 -9.85 2.67
CA GLY A 252 -18.80 -9.22 3.30
C GLY A 252 -18.51 -8.32 4.50
N LYS A 253 -17.23 -8.03 4.82
CA LYS A 253 -16.84 -7.25 6.01
C LYS A 253 -16.01 -6.03 5.66
N VAL A 254 -15.11 -6.14 4.71
CA VAL A 254 -14.20 -5.08 4.28
C VAL A 254 -13.90 -5.26 2.79
N CYS A 255 -13.78 -4.16 2.06
CA CYS A 255 -13.36 -4.23 0.66
C CYS A 255 -11.88 -4.62 0.59
N VAL A 256 -11.56 -5.52 -0.32
CA VAL A 256 -10.18 -5.94 -0.62
C VAL A 256 -9.78 -5.30 -1.95
N ASP A 257 -8.73 -4.49 -1.95
CA ASP A 257 -7.98 -4.14 -3.16
C ASP A 257 -6.84 -5.15 -3.28
N LEU A 258 -7.10 -6.28 -3.96
CA LEU A 258 -6.16 -7.40 -3.99
C LEU A 258 -4.91 -7.06 -4.78
N ASP A 259 -3.75 -7.02 -4.13
CA ASP A 259 -2.47 -6.95 -4.82
C ASP A 259 -2.12 -8.34 -5.40
N LEU A 260 -2.29 -8.44 -6.74
CA LEU A 260 -2.08 -9.67 -7.50
C LEU A 260 -0.62 -10.12 -7.43
N ASP A 261 -0.36 -11.40 -7.72
CA ASP A 261 0.97 -12.00 -7.55
C ASP A 261 2.02 -11.40 -8.50
N ARG A 262 2.60 -10.27 -8.09
CA ARG A 262 3.65 -9.56 -8.83
C ARG A 262 4.91 -10.41 -9.06
N GLN A 263 5.13 -11.46 -8.25
CA GLN A 263 6.27 -12.37 -8.43
C GLN A 263 6.01 -13.43 -9.51
N MET A 264 4.76 -13.66 -9.90
CA MET A 264 4.40 -14.51 -11.02
C MET A 264 4.55 -13.78 -12.36
N PHE A 265 4.29 -12.48 -12.40
CA PHE A 265 4.23 -11.70 -13.64
C PHE A 265 5.50 -11.76 -14.51
N PRO A 266 6.74 -11.77 -13.96
CA PRO A 266 7.94 -11.91 -14.77
C PRO A 266 8.11 -13.27 -15.46
N PHE A 267 7.52 -14.35 -14.91
CA PHE A 267 7.81 -15.73 -15.28
C PHE A 267 6.61 -16.50 -15.79
N GLY A 268 5.41 -16.07 -15.47
CA GLY A 268 4.16 -16.72 -15.88
C GLY A 268 3.88 -16.54 -17.38
N THR A 269 3.10 -17.45 -17.93
CA THR A 269 2.53 -17.29 -19.26
C THR A 269 1.27 -16.43 -19.23
N PRO A 270 0.84 -15.83 -20.37
CA PRO A 270 -0.43 -15.12 -20.46
C PRO A 270 -1.64 -15.92 -19.95
N ALA A 271 -1.65 -17.23 -20.20
CA ALA A 271 -2.72 -18.12 -19.74
C ALA A 271 -2.74 -18.31 -18.22
N GLU A 272 -1.57 -18.37 -17.59
CA GLU A 272 -1.45 -18.44 -16.13
C GLU A 272 -1.87 -17.11 -15.48
N ILE A 273 -1.53 -15.98 -16.09
CA ILE A 273 -1.96 -14.66 -15.65
C ILE A 273 -3.49 -14.53 -15.71
N ASP A 274 -4.11 -14.92 -16.85
CA ASP A 274 -5.58 -14.92 -16.99
C ASP A 274 -6.23 -15.83 -15.94
N ALA A 275 -5.69 -17.03 -15.72
CA ALA A 275 -6.20 -17.98 -14.72
C ALA A 275 -6.09 -17.41 -13.29
N HIS A 276 -4.99 -16.75 -12.95
CA HIS A 276 -4.77 -16.13 -11.65
C HIS A 276 -5.79 -15.01 -11.35
N VAL A 277 -6.01 -14.11 -12.31
CA VAL A 277 -6.99 -13.02 -12.14
C VAL A 277 -8.40 -13.60 -12.03
N ARG A 278 -8.75 -14.64 -12.84
CA ARG A 278 -10.02 -15.34 -12.73
C ARG A 278 -10.23 -15.94 -11.34
N GLU A 279 -9.27 -16.71 -10.85
CA GLU A 279 -9.33 -17.35 -9.53
C GLU A 279 -9.53 -16.31 -8.41
N ALA A 280 -8.83 -15.19 -8.49
CA ALA A 280 -9.00 -14.09 -7.54
C ALA A 280 -10.44 -13.55 -7.52
N VAL A 281 -11.02 -13.32 -8.69
CA VAL A 281 -12.42 -12.85 -8.82
C VAL A 281 -13.42 -13.89 -8.36
N GLU A 282 -13.23 -15.15 -8.75
CA GLU A 282 -14.13 -16.25 -8.36
C GLU A 282 -14.11 -16.52 -6.85
N THR A 283 -12.95 -16.29 -6.20
CA THR A 283 -12.80 -16.57 -4.76
C THR A 283 -13.25 -15.39 -3.88
N LEU A 284 -12.91 -14.15 -4.26
CA LEU A 284 -13.13 -12.97 -3.42
C LEU A 284 -14.30 -12.10 -3.86
N GLY A 285 -14.66 -12.19 -5.15
CA GLY A 285 -15.66 -11.31 -5.75
C GLY A 285 -17.09 -11.63 -5.35
N SER A 286 -17.94 -10.62 -5.41
CA SER A 286 -19.38 -10.69 -5.18
C SER A 286 -20.07 -9.60 -6.00
N PRO A 287 -21.32 -9.84 -6.50
CA PRO A 287 -22.09 -8.80 -7.20
C PRO A 287 -22.34 -7.56 -6.34
N GLU A 288 -22.44 -7.74 -5.02
CA GLU A 288 -22.63 -6.63 -4.08
C GLU A 288 -21.43 -5.69 -4.02
N GLY A 289 -20.22 -6.18 -4.36
CA GLY A 289 -18.96 -5.44 -4.27
C GLY A 289 -17.94 -6.11 -3.34
N GLY A 290 -17.11 -5.30 -2.70
CA GLY A 290 -16.10 -5.78 -1.73
C GLY A 290 -14.77 -6.23 -2.35
N LEU A 291 -14.59 -6.08 -3.68
CA LEU A 291 -13.35 -6.42 -4.38
C LEU A 291 -12.91 -5.30 -5.32
N TRP A 292 -11.64 -4.96 -5.27
CA TRP A 292 -10.86 -4.28 -6.30
C TRP A 292 -9.66 -5.15 -6.65
N LEU A 293 -9.08 -4.95 -7.82
CA LEU A 293 -7.88 -5.66 -8.25
C LEU A 293 -6.75 -4.67 -8.56
N LYS A 294 -5.58 -4.94 -8.05
CA LYS A 294 -4.38 -4.15 -8.28
C LYS A 294 -3.25 -5.03 -8.81
N ALA A 295 -2.57 -4.56 -9.83
CA ALA A 295 -1.31 -5.12 -10.26
C ALA A 295 -0.19 -4.09 -10.13
N GLU A 296 1.03 -4.54 -9.88
CA GLU A 296 2.23 -3.70 -9.91
C GLU A 296 3.22 -4.26 -10.92
N ILE A 297 3.72 -3.40 -11.80
CA ILE A 297 4.62 -3.74 -12.89
C ILE A 297 6.03 -3.27 -12.56
N GLY A 298 6.92 -4.25 -12.33
CA GLY A 298 8.35 -4.04 -12.18
C GLY A 298 9.10 -4.06 -13.51
N PRO A 299 10.39 -3.69 -13.50
CA PRO A 299 11.23 -3.69 -14.70
C PRO A 299 11.50 -5.09 -15.27
N ASP A 300 11.27 -6.14 -14.50
CA ASP A 300 11.46 -7.54 -14.85
C ASP A 300 10.29 -8.16 -15.61
N VAL A 301 9.10 -7.52 -15.59
CA VAL A 301 7.90 -8.00 -16.27
C VAL A 301 8.03 -7.78 -17.79
N PRO A 302 7.96 -8.85 -18.63
CA PRO A 302 7.94 -8.71 -20.09
C PRO A 302 6.70 -7.95 -20.59
N LEU A 303 6.82 -7.18 -21.67
CA LEU A 303 5.70 -6.42 -22.23
C LEU A 303 4.51 -7.30 -22.64
N GLU A 304 4.75 -8.52 -23.10
CA GLU A 304 3.71 -9.51 -23.37
C GLU A 304 2.88 -9.81 -22.13
N ASN A 305 3.54 -9.93 -20.96
CA ASN A 305 2.85 -10.17 -19.70
C ASN A 305 2.15 -8.91 -19.17
N VAL A 306 2.71 -7.71 -19.41
CA VAL A 306 2.00 -6.46 -19.11
C VAL A 306 0.69 -6.37 -19.90
N GLU A 307 0.73 -6.71 -21.21
CA GLU A 307 -0.45 -6.79 -22.06
C GLU A 307 -1.46 -7.82 -21.54
N ALA A 308 -0.98 -9.02 -21.18
CA ALA A 308 -1.84 -10.08 -20.63
C ALA A 308 -2.52 -9.68 -19.31
N ILE A 309 -1.81 -8.96 -18.43
CA ILE A 309 -2.36 -8.41 -17.18
C ILE A 309 -3.47 -7.40 -17.50
N CYS A 310 -3.23 -6.47 -18.42
CA CYS A 310 -4.23 -5.51 -18.82
C CYS A 310 -5.50 -6.19 -19.38
N GLN A 311 -5.33 -7.13 -20.30
CA GLN A 311 -6.43 -7.89 -20.89
C GLN A 311 -7.22 -8.69 -19.85
N ALA A 312 -6.53 -9.36 -18.92
CA ALA A 312 -7.19 -10.11 -17.86
C ALA A 312 -7.99 -9.19 -16.93
N LEU A 313 -7.41 -8.07 -16.50
CA LEU A 313 -8.10 -7.09 -15.66
C LEU A 313 -9.33 -6.49 -16.36
N GLU A 314 -9.23 -6.11 -17.63
CA GLU A 314 -10.39 -5.61 -18.41
C GLU A 314 -11.49 -6.68 -18.56
N LYS A 315 -11.10 -7.92 -18.83
CA LYS A 315 -12.03 -9.05 -18.97
C LYS A 315 -12.79 -9.32 -17.68
N TYR A 316 -12.07 -9.45 -16.58
CA TYR A 316 -12.65 -9.84 -15.29
C TYR A 316 -13.23 -8.69 -14.49
N SER A 317 -12.93 -7.42 -14.84
CA SER A 317 -13.62 -6.27 -14.26
C SER A 317 -15.13 -6.32 -14.47
N ARG A 318 -15.60 -7.03 -15.50
CA ARG A 318 -17.02 -7.19 -15.86
C ARG A 318 -17.60 -8.56 -15.51
N TYR A 319 -16.97 -9.28 -14.59
CA TYR A 319 -17.35 -10.66 -14.27
C TYR A 319 -18.78 -10.81 -13.77
N PHE A 320 -19.32 -9.83 -13.06
CA PHE A 320 -20.68 -9.81 -12.52
C PHE A 320 -21.66 -8.92 -13.29
N CYS A 321 -21.29 -8.41 -14.46
CA CYS A 321 -22.13 -7.51 -15.28
C CYS A 321 -23.07 -8.29 -16.20
#